data_b4df7d02708e6e353674b7807720d5a9
#
_entry.id   b4df7d02708e6e353674b7807720d5a9
#
_cell.length_a   1.000
_cell.length_b   1.000
_cell.length_c   1.000
_cell.angle_alpha   90.00
_cell.angle_beta   90.00
_cell.angle_gamma   90.00
#
_symmetry.space_group_name_H-M   'P 1'
#
loop_
_entity.id
_entity.type
_entity.pdbx_description
1 polymer ?
#
loop_
_entity_poly.entity_id
_entity_poly.type
_entity_poly.pdbx_seq_one_letter_code
_entity_poly.pdbx_strand_id
1 'polypeptide(L)'
;MSATQDGNGKATTLAAVSNHETYLSEGIPSASSLDPNPLVQFSNWFTHAQSQPQLVPEPEAMAVSTVRMPEGVPSTRVVLLKQVDDTGLVFYTNYSSRKGRELFPDGDYESDSPRGAYVSCAFYWRPLHLSVRFVGRAEKIDRDTTQRYFDSRPVGSRIGAWASEQSTVLETGQRSQLEERVHDFERQFGVPIGTATGAGSAVAVGPGAGSSSSEQSSTAATTKIPVPPFWGGVRIVPFEVEFWAGRESRLHDRYRYTKLEGQGAAGEAWKVERLSP
;
A
#
# COMPACT_ATOMS: atom_id res chain seq x y z
N MET A 1 14.84 -6.92 -26.85
CA MET A 1 15.79 -8.00 -27.20
C MET A 1 14.98 -9.21 -27.60
N SER A 2 15.12 -9.67 -28.81
CA SER A 2 14.38 -10.81 -29.35
C SER A 2 15.00 -12.09 -28.79
N ALA A 3 14.20 -12.92 -28.14
CA ALA A 3 14.65 -14.24 -27.70
C ALA A 3 14.98 -15.09 -28.93
N THR A 4 16.22 -15.51 -29.08
CA THR A 4 16.62 -16.48 -30.09
C THR A 4 16.10 -17.84 -29.66
N GLN A 5 15.21 -18.44 -30.46
CA GLN A 5 14.85 -19.84 -30.34
C GLN A 5 16.01 -20.69 -30.88
N ASP A 6 16.44 -21.70 -30.11
CA ASP A 6 17.26 -22.76 -30.64
C ASP A 6 16.40 -23.60 -31.61
N GLY A 7 17.07 -24.24 -32.62
CA GLY A 7 16.37 -24.96 -33.68
C GLY A 7 15.50 -26.15 -33.27
N ASN A 8 15.24 -26.35 -31.95
CA ASN A 8 14.46 -27.43 -31.39
C ASN A 8 13.18 -26.96 -30.64
N GLY A 9 12.82 -25.67 -30.75
CA GLY A 9 11.57 -25.14 -30.21
C GLY A 9 11.50 -25.07 -28.64
N LYS A 10 12.61 -25.31 -27.95
CA LYS A 10 12.67 -25.17 -26.49
C LYS A 10 13.03 -23.74 -26.09
N ALA A 11 12.30 -23.20 -25.12
CA ALA A 11 12.62 -21.89 -24.55
C ALA A 11 14.00 -21.91 -23.90
N THR A 12 14.82 -20.89 -24.19
CA THR A 12 16.11 -20.70 -23.52
C THR A 12 15.89 -20.17 -22.11
N THR A 13 16.46 -20.83 -21.10
CA THR A 13 16.43 -20.33 -19.71
C THR A 13 17.31 -19.08 -19.61
N LEU A 14 16.69 -17.94 -19.27
CA LEU A 14 17.39 -16.67 -19.08
C LEU A 14 17.91 -16.48 -17.66
N ALA A 15 17.26 -17.09 -16.67
CA ALA A 15 17.67 -17.08 -15.27
C ALA A 15 17.10 -18.30 -14.53
N ALA A 16 17.86 -18.80 -13.55
CA ALA A 16 17.42 -19.88 -12.67
C ALA A 16 17.76 -19.53 -11.20
N VAL A 17 16.93 -20.00 -10.28
CA VAL A 17 17.17 -19.87 -8.84
C VAL A 17 17.57 -21.23 -8.30
N SER A 18 18.81 -21.36 -7.82
CA SER A 18 19.39 -22.62 -7.30
C SER A 18 19.39 -22.71 -5.79
N ASN A 19 19.37 -21.56 -5.09
CA ASN A 19 19.42 -21.50 -3.64
C ASN A 19 18.09 -21.01 -3.06
N HIS A 20 17.62 -21.73 -2.03
CA HIS A 20 16.44 -21.37 -1.26
C HIS A 20 16.84 -21.14 0.20
N GLU A 21 16.30 -20.06 0.79
CA GLU A 21 16.41 -19.82 2.21
C GLU A 21 15.52 -20.79 2.98
N THR A 22 16.03 -21.32 4.11
CA THR A 22 15.21 -22.11 5.02
C THR A 22 14.42 -21.19 5.93
N TYR A 23 13.12 -21.40 6.01
CA TYR A 23 12.23 -20.64 6.88
C TYR A 23 12.27 -21.21 8.30
N LEU A 24 12.50 -20.34 9.29
CA LEU A 24 12.73 -20.70 10.70
C LEU A 24 11.85 -19.89 11.65
N SER A 25 10.61 -19.55 11.26
CA SER A 25 9.70 -18.89 12.20
C SER A 25 9.28 -19.84 13.32
N GLU A 26 8.83 -19.31 14.45
CA GLU A 26 8.22 -20.09 15.53
C GLU A 26 6.95 -20.83 15.09
N GLY A 27 6.35 -20.38 13.97
CA GLY A 27 5.14 -20.92 13.41
C GLY A 27 3.88 -20.42 14.12
N ILE A 28 2.75 -21.07 13.79
CA ILE A 28 1.45 -20.83 14.43
C ILE A 28 0.99 -22.18 15.00
N PRO A 29 1.15 -22.42 16.31
CA PRO A 29 0.91 -23.73 16.90
C PRO A 29 -0.54 -24.22 16.74
N SER A 30 -1.51 -23.33 16.94
CA SER A 30 -2.94 -23.66 16.87
C SER A 30 -3.79 -22.42 16.54
N ALA A 31 -5.05 -22.63 16.19
CA ALA A 31 -6.02 -21.55 16.01
C ALA A 31 -6.23 -20.73 17.32
N SER A 32 -6.10 -21.38 18.48
CA SER A 32 -6.25 -20.71 19.78
C SER A 32 -5.08 -19.80 20.15
N SER A 33 -3.95 -19.84 19.41
CA SER A 33 -2.84 -18.90 19.58
C SER A 33 -3.03 -17.61 18.76
N LEU A 34 -4.09 -17.53 17.99
CA LEU A 34 -4.44 -16.38 17.16
C LEU A 34 -5.59 -15.59 17.80
N ASP A 35 -5.61 -14.29 17.60
CA ASP A 35 -6.75 -13.45 17.99
C ASP A 35 -7.99 -13.84 17.18
N PRO A 36 -9.20 -13.93 17.76
CA PRO A 36 -10.41 -14.22 17.00
C PRO A 36 -10.76 -13.16 15.95
N ASN A 37 -10.27 -11.92 16.10
CA ASN A 37 -10.42 -10.85 15.12
C ASN A 37 -9.15 -10.75 14.25
N PRO A 38 -9.22 -11.00 12.93
CA PRO A 38 -8.05 -10.98 12.06
C PRO A 38 -7.40 -9.59 11.93
N LEU A 39 -8.13 -8.50 12.14
CA LEU A 39 -7.55 -7.15 12.11
C LEU A 39 -6.71 -6.88 13.37
N VAL A 40 -7.14 -7.39 14.53
CA VAL A 40 -6.35 -7.35 15.76
C VAL A 40 -5.12 -8.26 15.62
N GLN A 41 -5.29 -9.47 15.09
CA GLN A 41 -4.16 -10.39 14.83
C GLN A 41 -3.14 -9.77 13.87
N PHE A 42 -3.60 -9.11 12.81
CA PHE A 42 -2.74 -8.38 11.89
C PHE A 42 -2.00 -7.25 12.59
N SER A 43 -2.70 -6.46 13.41
CA SER A 43 -2.10 -5.34 14.14
C SER A 43 -0.98 -5.81 15.09
N ASN A 44 -1.15 -6.98 15.72
CA ASN A 44 -0.12 -7.59 16.56
C ASN A 44 1.14 -7.94 15.74
N TRP A 45 0.98 -8.61 14.59
CA TRP A 45 2.09 -8.97 13.71
C TRP A 45 2.73 -7.73 13.06
N PHE A 46 1.93 -6.75 12.68
CA PHE A 46 2.41 -5.49 12.11
C PHE A 46 3.25 -4.70 13.13
N THR A 47 2.78 -4.60 14.38
CA THR A 47 3.54 -3.97 15.47
C THR A 47 4.85 -4.71 15.74
N HIS A 48 4.82 -6.05 15.69
CA HIS A 48 6.05 -6.83 15.79
C HIS A 48 7.02 -6.51 14.65
N ALA A 49 6.55 -6.43 13.40
CA ALA A 49 7.39 -6.05 12.27
C ALA A 49 7.94 -4.62 12.41
N GLN A 50 7.12 -3.65 12.85
CA GLN A 50 7.54 -2.27 13.12
C GLN A 50 8.61 -2.17 14.23
N SER A 51 8.57 -3.06 15.23
CA SER A 51 9.55 -3.09 16.31
C SER A 51 10.96 -3.52 15.87
N GLN A 52 11.11 -3.96 14.63
CA GLN A 52 12.37 -4.46 14.07
C GLN A 52 12.81 -3.70 12.81
N PRO A 53 13.03 -2.37 12.90
CA PRO A 53 13.28 -1.53 11.73
C PRO A 53 14.57 -1.89 10.97
N GLN A 54 15.53 -2.54 11.61
CA GLN A 54 16.76 -3.01 10.95
C GLN A 54 16.52 -4.23 10.05
N LEU A 55 15.53 -5.05 10.36
CA LEU A 55 15.15 -6.23 9.59
C LEU A 55 14.04 -5.92 8.59
N VAL A 56 13.08 -5.11 9.00
CA VAL A 56 11.89 -4.75 8.22
C VAL A 56 11.77 -3.23 8.16
N PRO A 57 12.51 -2.56 7.25
CA PRO A 57 12.56 -1.09 7.20
C PRO A 57 11.24 -0.44 6.72
N GLU A 58 10.41 -1.16 5.94
CA GLU A 58 9.12 -0.70 5.43
C GLU A 58 8.02 -1.74 5.69
N PRO A 59 7.63 -1.96 6.96
CA PRO A 59 6.61 -2.97 7.28
C PRO A 59 5.24 -2.66 6.68
N GLU A 60 4.96 -1.39 6.36
CA GLU A 60 3.73 -0.92 5.74
C GLU A 60 3.64 -1.15 4.23
N ALA A 61 4.71 -1.58 3.57
CA ALA A 61 4.68 -1.89 2.14
C ALA A 61 3.82 -3.12 1.87
N MET A 62 2.80 -2.95 1.01
CA MET A 62 1.90 -4.05 0.64
C MET A 62 1.72 -4.14 -0.87
N ALA A 63 1.70 -5.37 -1.39
CA ALA A 63 1.37 -5.66 -2.78
C ALA A 63 -0.15 -5.68 -2.95
N VAL A 64 -0.71 -4.70 -3.65
CA VAL A 64 -2.15 -4.61 -3.93
C VAL A 64 -2.46 -5.09 -5.34
N SER A 65 -3.35 -6.05 -5.46
CA SER A 65 -3.82 -6.62 -6.73
C SER A 65 -5.25 -6.20 -7.02
N THR A 66 -5.45 -5.69 -8.23
CA THR A 66 -6.74 -5.26 -8.79
C THR A 66 -6.98 -5.95 -10.11
N VAL A 67 -8.21 -5.95 -10.60
CA VAL A 67 -8.60 -6.66 -11.82
C VAL A 67 -9.31 -5.70 -12.77
N ARG A 68 -8.86 -5.67 -14.03
CA ARG A 68 -9.57 -4.97 -15.09
C ARG A 68 -10.72 -5.83 -15.61
N MET A 69 -11.93 -5.33 -15.47
CA MET A 69 -13.14 -5.98 -16.00
C MET A 69 -13.52 -5.38 -17.35
N PRO A 70 -14.20 -6.14 -18.24
CA PRO A 70 -14.67 -7.52 -18.05
C PRO A 70 -13.61 -8.59 -18.36
N GLU A 71 -12.42 -8.24 -18.85
CA GLU A 71 -11.41 -9.19 -19.34
C GLU A 71 -10.78 -10.04 -18.23
N GLY A 72 -10.97 -9.69 -16.96
CA GLY A 72 -10.41 -10.43 -15.84
C GLY A 72 -8.87 -10.28 -15.69
N VAL A 73 -8.26 -9.25 -16.30
CA VAL A 73 -6.80 -9.07 -16.29
C VAL A 73 -6.33 -8.49 -14.96
N PRO A 74 -5.60 -9.27 -14.14
CA PRO A 74 -5.06 -8.77 -12.88
C PRO A 74 -3.86 -7.84 -13.11
N SER A 75 -3.66 -6.94 -12.16
CA SER A 75 -2.45 -6.13 -12.09
C SER A 75 -2.06 -5.88 -10.64
N THR A 76 -0.76 -5.85 -10.34
CA THR A 76 -0.24 -5.71 -8.98
C THR A 76 0.78 -4.58 -8.90
N ARG A 77 0.79 -3.86 -7.78
CA ARG A 77 1.78 -2.82 -7.43
C ARG A 77 1.95 -2.75 -5.93
N VAL A 78 3.08 -2.21 -5.49
CA VAL A 78 3.28 -1.91 -4.08
C VAL A 78 2.67 -0.54 -3.76
N VAL A 79 1.95 -0.47 -2.64
CA VAL A 79 1.47 0.76 -2.01
C VAL A 79 1.76 0.70 -0.51
N LEU A 80 1.63 1.84 0.19
CA LEU A 80 1.90 1.89 1.62
C LEU A 80 0.59 1.91 2.41
N LEU A 81 0.46 0.98 3.34
CA LEU A 81 -0.59 1.02 4.37
C LEU A 81 -0.45 2.30 5.18
N LYS A 82 -1.54 2.98 5.47
CA LYS A 82 -1.54 4.22 6.27
C LYS A 82 -2.33 4.09 7.57
N GLN A 83 -3.29 3.20 7.61
CA GLN A 83 -4.11 2.97 8.80
C GLN A 83 -4.68 1.55 8.76
N VAL A 84 -4.84 0.97 9.93
CA VAL A 84 -5.70 -0.18 10.20
C VAL A 84 -6.71 0.26 11.23
N ASP A 85 -7.97 -0.02 11.00
CA ASP A 85 -9.04 0.20 11.97
C ASP A 85 -9.91 -1.07 12.09
N ASP A 86 -10.98 -1.00 12.85
CA ASP A 86 -11.90 -2.11 13.10
C ASP A 86 -12.65 -2.59 11.85
N THR A 87 -12.60 -1.82 10.76
CA THR A 87 -13.27 -2.12 9.49
C THR A 87 -12.32 -2.60 8.40
N GLY A 88 -11.04 -2.26 8.45
CA GLY A 88 -10.10 -2.71 7.42
C GLY A 88 -8.79 -1.92 7.31
N LEU A 89 -8.18 -2.01 6.15
CA LEU A 89 -6.88 -1.42 5.83
C LEU A 89 -7.05 -0.22 4.92
N VAL A 90 -6.38 0.90 5.23
CA VAL A 90 -6.49 2.14 4.45
C VAL A 90 -5.16 2.48 3.78
N PHE A 91 -5.24 2.80 2.49
CA PHE A 91 -4.16 3.43 1.71
C PHE A 91 -4.70 4.58 0.88
N TYR A 92 -3.82 5.45 0.38
CA TYR A 92 -4.22 6.60 -0.43
C TYR A 92 -3.65 6.52 -1.83
N THR A 93 -4.45 6.93 -2.82
CA THR A 93 -4.05 6.81 -4.22
C THR A 93 -4.76 7.82 -5.11
N ASN A 94 -4.32 7.90 -6.37
CA ASN A 94 -5.01 8.60 -7.43
C ASN A 94 -6.10 7.69 -8.02
N TYR A 95 -7.36 8.12 -7.97
CA TYR A 95 -8.52 7.36 -8.49
C TYR A 95 -8.52 7.27 -10.01
N SER A 96 -7.92 8.26 -10.72
CA SER A 96 -7.77 8.21 -12.18
C SER A 96 -6.65 7.28 -12.66
N SER A 97 -5.84 6.73 -11.75
CA SER A 97 -4.81 5.73 -12.09
C SER A 97 -5.42 4.41 -12.56
N ARG A 98 -4.59 3.54 -13.17
CA ARG A 98 -5.02 2.20 -13.57
C ARG A 98 -5.71 1.45 -12.41
N LYS A 99 -5.07 1.39 -11.23
CA LYS A 99 -5.68 0.74 -10.06
C LYS A 99 -6.96 1.44 -9.58
N GLY A 100 -7.00 2.78 -9.64
CA GLY A 100 -8.18 3.55 -9.25
C GLY A 100 -9.38 3.21 -10.11
N ARG A 101 -9.21 3.16 -11.43
CA ARG A 101 -10.26 2.75 -12.39
C ARG A 101 -10.67 1.27 -12.25
N GLU A 102 -9.71 0.39 -11.90
CA GLU A 102 -10.00 -1.03 -11.64
C GLU A 102 -10.76 -1.22 -10.31
N LEU A 103 -10.53 -0.36 -9.30
CA LEU A 103 -11.24 -0.38 -8.02
C LEU A 103 -12.62 0.29 -8.08
N PHE A 104 -12.73 1.37 -8.86
CA PHE A 104 -13.93 2.19 -8.98
C PHE A 104 -14.24 2.42 -10.48
N PRO A 105 -14.78 1.40 -11.17
CA PRO A 105 -14.95 1.43 -12.63
C PRO A 105 -15.94 2.46 -13.13
N ASP A 106 -16.88 2.90 -12.31
CA ASP A 106 -17.91 3.89 -12.68
C ASP A 106 -17.32 5.29 -12.93
N GLY A 107 -16.01 5.47 -12.64
CA GLY A 107 -15.27 6.69 -13.00
C GLY A 107 -15.70 7.96 -12.28
N ASP A 108 -16.74 7.91 -11.50
CA ASP A 108 -17.25 9.04 -10.74
C ASP A 108 -16.50 9.17 -9.42
N TYR A 109 -15.52 10.09 -9.40
CA TYR A 109 -14.73 10.38 -8.20
C TYR A 109 -15.56 11.11 -7.13
N GLU A 110 -16.66 11.74 -7.53
CA GLU A 110 -17.57 12.49 -6.68
C GLU A 110 -18.76 11.64 -6.22
N SER A 111 -18.93 10.44 -6.79
CA SER A 111 -19.99 9.53 -6.40
C SER A 111 -19.90 9.17 -4.92
N ASP A 112 -21.02 9.36 -4.22
CA ASP A 112 -21.22 8.92 -2.84
C ASP A 112 -21.31 7.38 -2.71
N SER A 113 -21.21 6.62 -3.82
CA SER A 113 -21.13 5.17 -3.75
C SER A 113 -19.77 4.76 -3.16
N PRO A 114 -19.72 4.36 -1.88
CA PRO A 114 -18.47 4.03 -1.24
C PRO A 114 -17.89 2.70 -1.77
N ARG A 115 -18.75 1.82 -2.33
CA ARG A 115 -18.39 0.44 -2.68
C ARG A 115 -17.73 0.33 -4.05
N GLY A 116 -16.49 -0.20 -4.04
CA GLY A 116 -15.73 -0.53 -5.22
C GLY A 116 -15.70 -2.03 -5.53
N ALA A 117 -14.74 -2.40 -6.39
CA ALA A 117 -14.49 -3.77 -6.81
C ALA A 117 -13.82 -4.62 -5.71
N TYR A 118 -13.72 -5.92 -5.99
CA TYR A 118 -12.90 -6.82 -5.19
C TYR A 118 -11.41 -6.49 -5.36
N VAL A 119 -10.67 -6.66 -4.27
CA VAL A 119 -9.25 -6.34 -4.17
C VAL A 119 -8.58 -7.34 -3.25
N SER A 120 -7.32 -7.67 -3.53
CA SER A 120 -6.50 -8.36 -2.58
C SER A 120 -5.22 -7.58 -2.28
N CYS A 121 -4.68 -7.76 -1.08
CA CYS A 121 -3.35 -7.27 -0.75
C CYS A 121 -2.57 -8.30 0.06
N ALA A 122 -1.25 -8.20 -0.02
CA ALA A 122 -0.35 -9.07 0.71
C ALA A 122 0.82 -8.29 1.30
N PHE A 123 1.16 -8.65 2.53
CA PHE A 123 2.39 -8.26 3.22
C PHE A 123 3.32 -9.48 3.24
N TYR A 124 4.61 -9.24 3.06
CA TYR A 124 5.63 -10.27 3.21
C TYR A 124 6.84 -9.69 3.95
N TRP A 125 6.95 -10.04 5.21
CA TRP A 125 8.08 -9.67 6.07
C TRP A 125 9.10 -10.81 6.05
N ARG A 126 9.89 -10.82 4.97
CA ARG A 126 10.84 -11.90 4.69
C ARG A 126 11.74 -12.25 5.87
N PRO A 127 12.39 -11.30 6.56
CA PRO A 127 13.29 -11.63 7.67
C PRO A 127 12.59 -12.26 8.87
N LEU A 128 11.26 -12.06 8.99
CA LEU A 128 10.44 -12.67 10.04
C LEU A 128 9.81 -13.98 9.58
N HIS A 129 9.95 -14.32 8.30
CA HIS A 129 9.30 -15.45 7.65
C HIS A 129 7.76 -15.45 7.82
N LEU A 130 7.16 -14.25 7.81
CA LEU A 130 5.74 -14.04 7.98
C LEU A 130 5.11 -13.38 6.75
N SER A 131 3.91 -13.80 6.42
CA SER A 131 3.10 -13.17 5.38
C SER A 131 1.63 -13.09 5.81
N VAL A 132 0.96 -12.01 5.42
CA VAL A 132 -0.49 -11.87 5.63
C VAL A 132 -1.13 -11.44 4.33
N ARG A 133 -2.20 -12.12 3.93
CA ARG A 133 -2.96 -11.81 2.73
C ARG A 133 -4.40 -11.47 3.10
N PHE A 134 -4.92 -10.42 2.50
CA PHE A 134 -6.31 -10.00 2.63
C PHE A 134 -7.02 -10.10 1.27
N VAL A 135 -8.26 -10.55 1.29
CA VAL A 135 -9.20 -10.42 0.19
C VAL A 135 -10.43 -9.68 0.71
N GLY A 136 -10.84 -8.64 0.00
CA GLY A 136 -11.91 -7.77 0.47
C GLY A 136 -12.56 -6.97 -0.65
N ARG A 137 -13.37 -6.00 -0.26
CA ARG A 137 -13.92 -4.96 -1.13
C ARG A 137 -13.23 -3.64 -0.89
N ALA A 138 -13.03 -2.90 -1.97
CA ALA A 138 -12.60 -1.51 -1.88
C ALA A 138 -13.77 -0.63 -1.47
N GLU A 139 -13.50 0.36 -0.63
CA GLU A 139 -14.43 1.44 -0.29
C GLU A 139 -13.69 2.77 -0.34
N LYS A 140 -14.34 3.84 -0.80
CA LYS A 140 -13.77 5.19 -0.73
C LYS A 140 -13.81 5.71 0.69
N ILE A 141 -12.76 6.38 1.11
CA ILE A 141 -12.76 7.18 2.34
C ILE A 141 -13.38 8.55 2.04
N ASP A 142 -14.16 9.05 2.96
CA ASP A 142 -14.79 10.36 2.85
C ASP A 142 -13.80 11.50 2.61
N ARG A 143 -14.29 12.60 2.02
CA ARG A 143 -13.43 13.73 1.61
C ARG A 143 -12.81 14.46 2.79
N ASP A 144 -13.50 14.58 3.91
CA ASP A 144 -13.00 15.29 5.09
C ASP A 144 -11.85 14.52 5.75
N THR A 145 -11.99 13.20 5.88
CA THR A 145 -10.92 12.33 6.37
C THR A 145 -9.74 12.32 5.40
N THR A 146 -10.03 12.28 4.09
CA THR A 146 -9.00 12.37 3.04
C THR A 146 -8.24 13.70 3.12
N GLN A 147 -8.95 14.85 3.30
CA GLN A 147 -8.30 16.17 3.43
C GLN A 147 -7.43 16.24 4.68
N ARG A 148 -7.91 15.75 5.84
CA ARG A 148 -7.09 15.74 7.07
C ARG A 148 -5.79 14.95 6.89
N TYR A 149 -5.86 13.78 6.26
CA TYR A 149 -4.64 13.03 5.95
C TYR A 149 -3.75 13.75 4.92
N PHE A 150 -4.36 14.35 3.89
CA PHE A 150 -3.62 15.09 2.87
C PHE A 150 -2.85 16.26 3.48
N ASP A 151 -3.45 16.99 4.42
CA ASP A 151 -2.83 18.13 5.10
C ASP A 151 -1.65 17.70 5.99
N SER A 152 -1.65 16.48 6.52
CA SER A 152 -0.53 15.94 7.30
C SER A 152 0.69 15.55 6.46
N ARG A 153 0.55 15.50 5.13
CA ARG A 153 1.65 15.11 4.23
C ARG A 153 2.62 16.29 4.03
N PRO A 154 3.90 15.99 3.80
CA PRO A 154 4.87 17.00 3.37
C PRO A 154 4.37 17.80 2.15
N VAL A 155 4.66 19.08 2.09
CA VAL A 155 4.23 19.97 1.00
C VAL A 155 4.59 19.41 -0.38
N GLY A 156 5.81 18.91 -0.57
CA GLY A 156 6.25 18.28 -1.81
C GLY A 156 5.40 17.08 -2.21
N SER A 157 4.96 16.26 -1.24
CA SER A 157 4.06 15.14 -1.52
C SER A 157 2.64 15.58 -1.89
N ARG A 158 2.18 16.72 -1.37
CA ARG A 158 0.89 17.33 -1.74
C ARG A 158 0.93 17.88 -3.15
N ILE A 159 2.00 18.60 -3.51
CA ILE A 159 2.24 19.07 -4.89
C ILE A 159 2.35 17.89 -5.86
N GLY A 160 3.14 16.86 -5.52
CA GLY A 160 3.27 15.66 -6.35
C GLY A 160 1.94 14.94 -6.62
N ALA A 161 0.99 14.99 -5.69
CA ALA A 161 -0.34 14.42 -5.90
C ALA A 161 -1.14 15.18 -6.98
N TRP A 162 -0.97 16.49 -7.10
CA TRP A 162 -1.55 17.31 -8.16
C TRP A 162 -0.85 17.13 -9.51
N ALA A 163 0.48 17.09 -9.50
CA ALA A 163 1.29 17.02 -10.71
C ALA A 163 1.27 15.66 -11.41
N SER A 164 1.03 14.58 -10.63
CA SER A 164 1.09 13.22 -11.15
C SER A 164 -0.25 12.76 -11.70
N GLU A 165 -0.38 12.71 -13.01
CA GLU A 165 -1.44 11.96 -13.70
C GLU A 165 -1.09 10.47 -13.69
N GLN A 166 -1.23 9.83 -12.56
CA GLN A 166 -0.70 8.48 -12.31
C GLN A 166 -1.20 7.45 -13.35
N SER A 167 -0.28 6.67 -13.89
CA SER A 167 -0.49 5.63 -14.92
C SER A 167 -0.76 6.16 -16.33
N THR A 168 -0.59 7.45 -16.59
CA THR A 168 -0.59 7.99 -17.97
C THR A 168 0.82 7.90 -18.58
N VAL A 169 0.86 7.86 -19.90
CA VAL A 169 2.13 7.92 -20.65
C VAL A 169 2.58 9.39 -20.72
N LEU A 170 3.83 9.65 -20.41
CA LEU A 170 4.41 10.97 -20.63
C LEU A 170 4.67 11.17 -22.12
N GLU A 171 4.10 12.21 -22.73
CA GLU A 171 4.14 12.45 -24.17
C GLU A 171 5.58 12.55 -24.71
N THR A 172 6.46 13.24 -24.00
CA THR A 172 7.87 13.37 -24.37
C THR A 172 8.70 12.15 -23.96
N GLY A 173 8.18 11.28 -23.08
CA GLY A 173 8.93 10.20 -22.45
C GLY A 173 10.02 10.69 -21.49
N GLN A 174 10.11 12.00 -21.23
CA GLN A 174 11.16 12.59 -20.40
C GLN A 174 10.64 12.99 -19.02
N ARG A 175 11.51 12.86 -18.01
CA ARG A 175 11.22 13.25 -16.64
C ARG A 175 10.95 14.77 -16.50
N SER A 176 11.57 15.61 -17.34
CA SER A 176 11.38 17.06 -17.35
C SER A 176 9.92 17.47 -17.47
N GLN A 177 9.12 16.74 -18.25
CA GLN A 177 7.68 17.00 -18.35
C GLN A 177 6.95 16.90 -17.01
N LEU A 178 7.34 15.96 -16.15
CA LEU A 178 6.79 15.86 -14.81
C LEU A 178 7.29 17.00 -13.90
N GLU A 179 8.55 17.37 -14.03
CA GLU A 179 9.15 18.47 -13.27
C GLU A 179 8.52 19.82 -13.61
N GLU A 180 8.22 20.05 -14.88
CA GLU A 180 7.48 21.25 -15.34
C GLU A 180 6.08 21.31 -14.71
N ARG A 181 5.33 20.20 -14.70
CA ARG A 181 4.02 20.13 -14.03
C ARG A 181 4.14 20.38 -12.52
N VAL A 182 5.17 19.88 -11.87
CA VAL A 182 5.45 20.15 -10.45
C VAL A 182 5.64 21.64 -10.23
N HIS A 183 6.48 22.31 -11.05
CA HIS A 183 6.72 23.75 -10.96
C HIS A 183 5.45 24.56 -11.21
N ASP A 184 4.57 24.14 -12.13
CA ASP A 184 3.29 24.79 -12.38
C ASP A 184 2.40 24.78 -11.13
N PHE A 185 2.28 23.65 -10.46
CA PHE A 185 1.51 23.56 -9.22
C PHE A 185 2.18 24.27 -8.04
N GLU A 186 3.51 24.27 -7.94
CA GLU A 186 4.22 25.09 -6.97
C GLU A 186 3.88 26.57 -7.14
N ARG A 187 3.90 27.09 -8.38
CA ARG A 187 3.47 28.46 -8.69
C ARG A 187 2.00 28.70 -8.36
N GLN A 188 1.12 27.78 -8.78
CA GLN A 188 -0.32 27.88 -8.55
C GLN A 188 -0.67 28.00 -7.07
N PHE A 189 0.02 27.23 -6.22
CA PHE A 189 -0.25 27.21 -4.77
C PHE A 189 0.67 28.13 -3.96
N GLY A 190 1.50 28.94 -4.61
CA GLY A 190 2.42 29.85 -3.91
C GLY A 190 3.49 29.14 -3.07
N VAL A 191 3.92 27.96 -3.50
CA VAL A 191 5.00 27.18 -2.89
C VAL A 191 6.31 27.50 -3.61
N PRO A 192 7.45 27.65 -2.88
CA PRO A 192 8.74 27.89 -3.52
C PRO A 192 9.10 26.81 -4.55
N ILE A 193 9.55 27.24 -5.73
CA ILE A 193 9.97 26.32 -6.81
C ILE A 193 11.09 25.40 -6.32
N GLY A 194 10.97 24.12 -6.63
CA GLY A 194 11.93 23.08 -6.22
C GLY A 194 11.61 22.42 -4.88
N THR A 195 10.56 22.87 -4.16
CA THR A 195 10.15 22.26 -2.88
C THR A 195 9.82 20.77 -3.04
N ALA A 196 9.11 20.40 -4.12
CA ALA A 196 8.69 19.02 -4.35
C ALA A 196 9.76 18.15 -5.03
N THR A 197 10.74 18.77 -5.70
CA THR A 197 11.81 18.04 -6.40
C THR A 197 13.09 17.88 -5.56
N GLY A 198 13.13 18.50 -4.37
CA GLY A 198 14.32 18.49 -3.50
C GLY A 198 15.45 19.41 -3.98
N ALA A 199 15.26 20.16 -5.06
CA ALA A 199 16.28 21.05 -5.59
C ALA A 199 16.54 22.29 -4.69
N GLY A 200 15.67 22.52 -3.70
CA GLY A 200 15.76 23.64 -2.73
C GLY A 200 16.34 23.29 -1.36
N SER A 201 16.75 22.04 -1.11
CA SER A 201 17.21 21.59 0.23
C SER A 201 18.47 20.75 0.13
N ALA A 202 19.59 21.41 -0.20
CA ALA A 202 20.91 20.88 0.12
C ALA A 202 21.19 21.13 1.62
N VAL A 203 20.49 20.41 2.51
CA VAL A 203 20.93 20.27 3.91
C VAL A 203 21.65 18.94 4.01
N ALA A 204 22.95 19.02 4.15
CA ALA A 204 23.84 17.91 4.43
C ALA A 204 23.36 17.14 5.66
N VAL A 205 23.03 15.86 5.48
CA VAL A 205 22.85 14.93 6.60
C VAL A 205 24.23 14.47 7.03
N GLY A 206 24.79 15.14 8.06
CA GLY A 206 25.91 14.64 8.83
C GLY A 206 25.39 13.74 9.96
N PRO A 207 26.13 12.68 10.37
CA PRO A 207 25.71 11.79 11.44
C PRO A 207 26.01 12.41 12.81
N GLY A 208 25.00 12.50 13.64
CA GLY A 208 25.13 12.56 15.13
C GLY A 208 25.09 13.94 15.74
N ALA A 209 24.05 14.19 16.53
CA ALA A 209 24.10 14.59 17.94
C ALA A 209 22.81 15.27 18.42
N GLY A 210 22.29 14.79 19.54
CA GLY A 210 21.80 15.56 20.66
C GLY A 210 20.67 16.58 20.49
N SER A 211 19.57 16.27 21.12
CA SER A 211 18.47 17.18 21.44
C SER A 211 18.90 18.53 21.97
N SER A 212 18.45 19.62 21.40
CA SER A 212 18.12 20.85 22.10
C SER A 212 17.01 21.59 21.35
N SER A 213 15.92 21.82 22.06
CA SER A 213 14.79 22.65 21.68
C SER A 213 15.24 24.09 21.42
N SER A 214 15.04 24.58 20.21
CA SER A 214 14.93 26.02 19.97
C SER A 214 13.75 26.25 19.04
N GLU A 215 12.70 26.84 19.59
CA GLU A 215 11.57 27.40 18.89
C GLU A 215 12.06 28.41 17.85
N GLN A 216 12.02 28.04 16.58
CA GLN A 216 12.02 29.04 15.51
C GLN A 216 10.58 29.19 15.01
N SER A 217 9.91 30.17 15.60
CA SER A 217 8.68 30.77 15.08
C SER A 217 8.95 31.33 13.68
N SER A 218 8.69 30.55 12.64
CA SER A 218 8.49 31.07 11.31
C SER A 218 6.99 31.06 11.02
N THR A 219 6.35 32.21 11.09
CA THR A 219 5.03 32.51 10.56
C THR A 219 5.05 32.43 9.02
N ALA A 220 5.28 31.24 8.48
CA ALA A 220 4.92 30.92 7.13
C ALA A 220 3.43 30.62 7.14
N ALA A 221 2.63 31.52 6.55
CA ALA A 221 1.23 31.26 6.27
C ALA A 221 1.15 29.87 5.63
N THR A 222 0.51 28.93 6.31
CA THR A 222 0.37 27.56 5.82
C THR A 222 -0.48 27.60 4.56
N THR A 223 0.18 27.63 3.39
CA THR A 223 -0.49 27.63 2.10
C THR A 223 -1.40 26.40 2.06
N LYS A 224 -2.72 26.63 2.09
CA LYS A 224 -3.71 25.57 2.06
C LYS A 224 -3.75 24.97 0.66
N ILE A 225 -3.12 23.82 0.48
CA ILE A 225 -3.21 23.05 -0.76
C ILE A 225 -4.40 22.12 -0.63
N PRO A 226 -5.48 22.29 -1.41
CA PRO A 226 -6.64 21.39 -1.35
C PRO A 226 -6.27 20.01 -1.85
N VAL A 227 -6.96 18.99 -1.37
CA VAL A 227 -6.80 17.65 -1.92
C VAL A 227 -7.38 17.59 -3.34
N PRO A 228 -6.66 17.02 -4.34
CA PRO A 228 -7.17 16.87 -5.70
C PRO A 228 -8.49 16.09 -5.72
N PRO A 229 -9.47 16.42 -6.58
CA PRO A 229 -10.73 15.66 -6.66
C PRO A 229 -10.51 14.19 -7.02
N PHE A 230 -9.49 13.92 -7.82
CA PHE A 230 -9.12 12.58 -8.29
C PHE A 230 -8.18 11.82 -7.33
N TRP A 231 -7.93 12.31 -6.12
CA TRP A 231 -7.04 11.66 -5.15
C TRP A 231 -7.76 11.42 -3.83
N GLY A 232 -7.58 10.23 -3.24
CA GLY A 232 -8.22 9.94 -1.98
C GLY A 232 -7.84 8.61 -1.37
N GLY A 233 -8.49 8.31 -0.24
CA GLY A 233 -8.29 7.10 0.51
C GLY A 233 -9.13 5.95 -0.02
N VAL A 234 -8.55 4.76 0.02
CA VAL A 234 -9.21 3.48 -0.27
C VAL A 234 -9.12 2.63 0.98
N ARG A 235 -10.25 2.16 1.49
CA ARG A 235 -10.33 1.12 2.51
C ARG A 235 -10.49 -0.24 1.82
N ILE A 236 -9.75 -1.22 2.27
CA ILE A 236 -9.98 -2.64 1.94
C ILE A 236 -10.75 -3.24 3.11
N VAL A 237 -12.04 -3.53 2.91
CA VAL A 237 -12.90 -4.20 3.90
C VAL A 237 -12.79 -5.70 3.67
N PRO A 238 -12.09 -6.43 4.55
CA PRO A 238 -11.81 -7.84 4.31
C PRO A 238 -13.00 -8.73 4.60
N PHE A 239 -13.11 -9.81 3.82
CA PHE A 239 -13.97 -10.94 4.12
C PHE A 239 -13.19 -12.26 4.19
N GLU A 240 -11.92 -12.24 3.79
CA GLU A 240 -10.98 -13.35 3.95
C GLU A 240 -9.61 -12.79 4.35
N VAL A 241 -8.97 -13.40 5.34
CA VAL A 241 -7.60 -13.07 5.76
C VAL A 241 -6.84 -14.36 5.97
N GLU A 242 -5.62 -14.46 5.42
CA GLU A 242 -4.75 -15.61 5.63
C GLU A 242 -3.44 -15.16 6.30
N PHE A 243 -3.10 -15.83 7.38
CA PHE A 243 -1.82 -15.73 8.08
C PHE A 243 -0.95 -16.92 7.69
N TRP A 244 0.27 -16.65 7.27
CA TRP A 244 1.25 -17.64 6.86
C TRP A 244 2.55 -17.44 7.65
N ALA A 245 3.05 -18.52 8.21
CA ALA A 245 4.34 -18.56 8.90
C ALA A 245 5.24 -19.63 8.28
N GLY A 246 6.45 -19.22 7.88
CA GLY A 246 7.40 -20.07 7.17
C GLY A 246 8.06 -21.08 8.10
N ARG A 247 7.99 -22.37 7.76
CA ARG A 247 8.60 -23.47 8.47
C ARG A 247 9.51 -24.27 7.56
N GLU A 248 10.43 -25.03 8.16
CA GLU A 248 11.31 -25.94 7.44
C GLU A 248 10.54 -26.91 6.53
N SER A 249 11.24 -27.43 5.53
CA SER A 249 10.73 -28.44 4.62
C SER A 249 9.43 -28.09 3.90
N ARG A 250 9.12 -26.79 3.80
CA ARG A 250 7.89 -26.24 3.22
C ARG A 250 6.60 -26.65 3.97
N LEU A 251 6.70 -27.11 5.20
CA LEU A 251 5.58 -27.47 6.06
C LEU A 251 5.07 -26.26 6.83
N HIS A 252 4.68 -25.23 6.08
CA HIS A 252 4.31 -23.91 6.60
C HIS A 252 3.00 -23.96 7.39
N ASP A 253 2.88 -23.11 8.41
CA ASP A 253 1.61 -22.92 9.10
C ASP A 253 0.79 -21.87 8.36
N ARG A 254 -0.45 -22.23 8.04
CA ARG A 254 -1.39 -21.38 7.32
C ARG A 254 -2.73 -21.40 8.03
N TYR A 255 -3.26 -20.23 8.36
CA TYR A 255 -4.58 -20.08 8.96
C TYR A 255 -5.37 -19.04 8.17
N ARG A 256 -6.57 -19.45 7.74
CA ARG A 256 -7.51 -18.58 7.02
C ARG A 256 -8.67 -18.23 7.93
N TYR A 257 -8.96 -16.94 7.97
CA TYR A 257 -10.18 -16.38 8.51
C TYR A 257 -11.16 -16.11 7.36
N THR A 258 -12.39 -16.55 7.52
CA THR A 258 -13.49 -16.24 6.59
C THR A 258 -14.61 -15.59 7.39
N LYS A 259 -15.06 -14.42 6.94
CA LYS A 259 -16.15 -13.66 7.57
C LYS A 259 -17.46 -14.46 7.46
N LEU A 260 -18.17 -14.63 8.58
CA LEU A 260 -19.46 -15.30 8.60
C LEU A 260 -20.56 -14.29 8.27
N GLU A 261 -21.42 -14.63 7.29
CA GLU A 261 -22.58 -13.83 6.95
C GLU A 261 -23.71 -14.04 7.96
N GLY A 262 -24.43 -12.95 8.32
CA GLY A 262 -25.74 -13.04 9.01
C GLY A 262 -25.71 -13.10 10.53
N GLN A 263 -24.60 -12.90 11.19
CA GLN A 263 -24.56 -12.73 12.66
C GLN A 263 -24.60 -11.25 13.02
N GLY A 264 -25.83 -10.71 13.12
CA GLY A 264 -26.06 -9.30 13.42
C GLY A 264 -25.68 -8.88 14.85
N ALA A 265 -25.38 -7.60 15.00
CA ALA A 265 -25.40 -6.76 16.21
C ALA A 265 -24.44 -7.05 17.38
N ALA A 266 -23.67 -8.16 17.40
CA ALA A 266 -22.78 -8.47 18.53
C ALA A 266 -21.32 -8.73 18.13
N GLY A 267 -20.86 -8.16 17.03
CA GLY A 267 -19.48 -8.32 16.54
C GLY A 267 -19.39 -9.22 15.30
N GLU A 268 -18.50 -8.86 14.41
CA GLU A 268 -18.20 -9.65 13.21
C GLU A 268 -17.59 -11.00 13.63
N ALA A 269 -18.27 -12.09 13.30
CA ALA A 269 -17.75 -13.44 13.58
C ALA A 269 -16.90 -13.94 12.42
N TRP A 270 -15.79 -14.59 12.74
CA TRP A 270 -14.85 -15.15 11.79
C TRP A 270 -14.70 -16.66 12.05
N LYS A 271 -14.74 -17.42 10.97
CA LYS A 271 -14.35 -18.82 10.98
C LYS A 271 -12.84 -18.91 10.75
N VAL A 272 -12.15 -19.63 11.62
CA VAL A 272 -10.69 -19.84 11.50
C VAL A 272 -10.43 -21.30 11.14
N GLU A 273 -9.67 -21.51 10.06
CA GLU A 273 -9.34 -22.84 9.54
C GLU A 273 -7.84 -22.96 9.25
N ARG A 274 -7.23 -24.07 9.63
CA ARG A 274 -5.87 -24.40 9.22
C ARG A 274 -5.88 -24.94 7.79
N LEU A 275 -5.00 -24.40 6.96
CA LEU A 275 -4.83 -24.86 5.58
C LEU A 275 -3.60 -25.76 5.46
N SER A 276 -3.63 -26.68 4.50
CA SER A 276 -2.43 -27.41 4.07
C SER A 276 -1.43 -26.43 3.44
N PRO A 277 -0.12 -26.61 3.68
CA PRO A 277 0.93 -25.77 3.10
C PRO A 277 0.99 -25.86 1.58
#